data_32df7ec79cacd2937b8aea2c285940a5
#
_entry.id   32df7ec79cacd2937b8aea2c285940a5
#
_cell.length_a   1.000
_cell.length_b   1.000
_cell.length_c   1.000
_cell.angle_alpha   90.00
_cell.angle_beta   90.00
_cell.angle_gamma   90.00
#
_symmetry.space_group_name_H-M   'P 1'
#
loop_
_entity.id
_entity.type
_entity.pdbx_description
1 polymer ?
#
loop_
_entity_poly.entity_id
_entity_poly.type
_entity_poly.pdbx_seq_one_letter_code
_entity_poly.pdbx_strand_id
1 'polypeptide(L)'
;GVTSTGIYCRPVCAVRTPRRENCRFFDLAAQAEHAGFRPCLRCRPELAPQALVWSNQDASGILLQQALRMLDAPENWSDAEGGAVIDWLAGRLGVSDRHVRRIFSTELGISPLQYLQTRRLLAAKQLLTDTTLPITQIALASGFRSVRGFNAAFQQHYSLKPSQLRKEGSESATGDAVQSHVIRLGWRPPYDVQAILGFLGTRAIGSLEHVEAAPAKGLPGMRRTLRMGDGPKAATGWFDVRVDEAASRLLLVTSDSLLPVLPVLIARIRAMFDLDADLQVIDAALAPFFSGGEGMRVPGAADGFELAVRAVLGQQITVAAARTIAQRLAHRFGEPIATPWPELSRLFPTAKALADASGDD
;
A
#
# COMPACT_ATOMS: atom_id res chain seq x y z
N GLY A 1 19.67 4.35 12.27
CA GLY A 1 19.26 4.79 13.59
C GLY A 1 20.23 5.78 14.19
N VAL A 2 19.73 6.78 14.89
CA VAL A 2 20.52 7.80 15.60
C VAL A 2 20.52 7.46 17.08
N THR A 3 21.67 7.08 17.61
CA THR A 3 21.81 6.57 19.00
C THR A 3 21.44 7.60 20.06
N SER A 4 21.69 8.88 19.80
CA SER A 4 21.38 9.97 20.75
C SER A 4 19.88 10.26 20.90
N THR A 5 19.07 9.89 19.90
CA THR A 5 17.61 10.16 19.89
C THR A 5 16.76 8.91 19.95
N GLY A 6 17.34 7.73 19.72
CA GLY A 6 16.60 6.48 19.59
C GLY A 6 15.68 6.43 18.37
N ILE A 7 15.89 7.29 17.36
CA ILE A 7 15.03 7.39 16.18
C ILE A 7 15.79 6.89 14.96
N TYR A 8 15.16 6.05 14.13
CA TYR A 8 15.69 5.73 12.81
C TYR A 8 14.99 6.54 11.73
N CYS A 9 15.79 7.00 10.77
CA CYS A 9 15.37 7.84 9.65
C CYS A 9 15.81 7.23 8.34
N ARG A 10 15.18 7.66 7.24
CA ARG A 10 15.71 7.44 5.89
C ARG A 10 16.92 8.36 5.67
N PRO A 11 17.89 7.96 4.82
CA PRO A 11 19.05 8.83 4.49
C PRO A 11 18.66 10.20 3.95
N VAL A 12 17.49 10.28 3.29
CA VAL A 12 16.94 11.51 2.67
C VAL A 12 16.07 12.35 3.62
N CYS A 13 16.12 12.10 4.93
CA CYS A 13 15.32 12.87 5.89
C CYS A 13 15.79 14.32 5.97
N ALA A 14 14.86 15.28 5.88
CA ALA A 14 15.13 16.72 5.98
C ALA A 14 15.44 17.22 7.41
N VAL A 15 15.84 16.34 8.31
CA VAL A 15 16.34 16.72 9.64
C VAL A 15 17.83 17.07 9.56
N ARG A 16 18.32 17.83 10.55
CA ARG A 16 19.76 18.11 10.65
C ARG A 16 20.52 16.77 10.65
N THR A 17 21.48 16.64 9.74
CA THR A 17 22.30 15.44 9.62
C THR A 17 23.02 15.13 10.92
N PRO A 18 22.82 13.98 11.54
CA PRO A 18 23.53 13.59 12.75
C PRO A 18 25.00 13.30 12.44
N ARG A 19 25.88 13.37 13.44
CA ARG A 19 27.27 12.96 13.29
C ARG A 19 27.32 11.45 13.01
N ARG A 20 28.21 11.03 12.11
CA ARG A 20 28.34 9.63 11.67
C ARG A 20 28.59 8.66 12.85
N GLU A 21 29.33 9.08 13.86
CA GLU A 21 29.61 8.32 15.08
C GLU A 21 28.35 7.94 15.88
N ASN A 22 27.28 8.75 15.75
CA ASN A 22 25.98 8.52 16.38
C ASN A 22 25.00 7.77 15.47
N CYS A 23 25.44 7.28 14.31
CA CYS A 23 24.58 6.60 13.35
C CYS A 23 24.85 5.11 13.33
N ARG A 24 23.77 4.32 13.38
CA ARG A 24 23.75 2.89 13.04
C ARG A 24 22.90 2.69 11.80
N PHE A 25 23.44 1.96 10.83
CA PHE A 25 22.77 1.70 9.56
C PHE A 25 22.11 0.31 9.60
N PHE A 26 20.95 0.18 8.98
CA PHE A 26 20.15 -1.02 8.91
C PHE A 26 19.55 -1.13 7.51
N ASP A 27 19.49 -2.33 6.96
CA ASP A 27 18.89 -2.58 5.64
C ASP A 27 17.36 -2.58 5.71
N LEU A 28 16.81 -2.97 6.86
CA LEU A 28 15.37 -3.08 7.07
C LEU A 28 14.92 -2.33 8.33
N ALA A 29 13.71 -1.75 8.27
CA ALA A 29 13.04 -1.12 9.43
C ALA A 29 12.96 -2.08 10.63
N ALA A 30 12.64 -3.36 10.41
CA ALA A 30 12.55 -4.37 11.45
C ALA A 30 13.85 -4.58 12.24
N GLN A 31 15.01 -4.48 11.57
CA GLN A 31 16.32 -4.56 12.23
C GLN A 31 16.58 -3.34 13.13
N ALA A 32 16.21 -2.14 12.65
CA ALA A 32 16.34 -0.92 13.42
C ALA A 32 15.44 -0.95 14.68
N GLU A 33 14.21 -1.44 14.53
CA GLU A 33 13.25 -1.55 15.63
C GLU A 33 13.67 -2.65 16.62
N HIS A 34 14.17 -3.78 16.15
CA HIS A 34 14.76 -4.81 17.00
C HIS A 34 15.95 -4.29 17.82
N ALA A 35 16.72 -3.37 17.24
CA ALA A 35 17.82 -2.68 17.93
C ALA A 35 17.36 -1.55 18.85
N GLY A 36 16.05 -1.36 19.08
CA GLY A 36 15.47 -0.41 20.01
C GLY A 36 15.26 1.01 19.46
N PHE A 37 15.35 1.20 18.15
CA PHE A 37 15.05 2.49 17.53
C PHE A 37 13.57 2.58 17.15
N ARG A 38 12.96 3.78 17.28
CA ARG A 38 11.60 4.04 16.80
C ARG A 38 11.61 4.78 15.45
N PRO A 39 10.58 4.63 14.60
CA PRO A 39 10.52 5.29 13.31
C PRO A 39 10.36 6.82 13.44
N CYS A 40 11.00 7.54 12.53
CA CYS A 40 10.86 8.99 12.43
C CYS A 40 9.47 9.37 11.91
N LEU A 41 8.79 10.32 12.58
CA LEU A 41 7.47 10.80 12.17
C LEU A 41 7.53 11.71 10.93
N ARG A 42 8.67 12.37 10.69
CA ARG A 42 8.83 13.33 9.59
C ARG A 42 9.10 12.63 8.26
N CYS A 43 10.10 11.73 8.19
CA CYS A 43 10.48 11.09 6.92
C CYS A 43 9.74 9.79 6.65
N ARG A 44 8.99 9.28 7.61
CA ARG A 44 8.12 8.09 7.48
C ARG A 44 8.88 6.91 6.84
N PRO A 45 9.87 6.33 7.54
CA PRO A 45 10.71 5.27 6.99
C PRO A 45 9.91 4.01 6.60
N GLU A 46 8.72 3.83 7.15
CA GLU A 46 7.78 2.78 6.76
C GLU A 46 7.29 2.88 5.30
N LEU A 47 7.42 4.05 4.68
CA LEU A 47 7.09 4.32 3.28
C LEU A 47 8.31 4.26 2.36
N ALA A 48 9.46 3.82 2.86
CA ALA A 48 10.66 3.69 2.04
C ALA A 48 10.49 2.58 0.99
N PRO A 49 10.91 2.79 -0.27
CA PRO A 49 11.01 1.73 -1.25
C PRO A 49 11.94 0.63 -0.72
N GLN A 50 11.56 -0.62 -0.93
CA GLN A 50 12.43 -1.74 -0.56
C GLN A 50 13.45 -1.95 -1.68
N ALA A 51 14.74 -1.97 -1.35
CA ALA A 51 15.79 -2.33 -2.29
C ALA A 51 15.69 -3.83 -2.58
N LEU A 52 15.32 -4.19 -3.80
CA LEU A 52 15.33 -5.57 -4.30
C LEU A 52 16.71 -5.85 -4.91
N VAL A 53 17.56 -6.54 -4.18
CA VAL A 53 18.79 -7.08 -4.74
C VAL A 53 18.48 -8.46 -5.33
N TRP A 54 18.58 -8.58 -6.66
CA TRP A 54 18.42 -9.85 -7.37
C TRP A 54 19.78 -10.52 -7.51
N SER A 55 20.00 -11.59 -6.78
CA SER A 55 21.09 -12.54 -7.05
C SER A 55 20.49 -13.90 -7.40
N ASN A 56 20.72 -14.37 -8.61
CA ASN A 56 20.26 -15.70 -9.08
C ASN A 56 21.08 -16.85 -8.44
N GLN A 57 22.08 -16.55 -7.63
CA GLN A 57 23.02 -17.55 -7.10
C GLN A 57 22.77 -17.91 -5.63
N ASP A 58 21.92 -17.17 -4.92
CA ASP A 58 21.63 -17.43 -3.51
C ASP A 58 20.17 -17.87 -3.30
N ALA A 59 19.97 -19.19 -3.18
CA ALA A 59 18.66 -19.77 -2.91
C ALA A 59 18.04 -19.28 -1.59
N SER A 60 18.87 -19.00 -0.57
CA SER A 60 18.40 -18.46 0.72
C SER A 60 17.89 -17.03 0.58
N GLY A 61 18.59 -16.19 -0.18
CA GLY A 61 18.19 -14.83 -0.49
C GLY A 61 16.86 -14.78 -1.27
N ILE A 62 16.69 -15.66 -2.27
CA ILE A 62 15.43 -15.77 -3.04
C ILE A 62 14.27 -16.17 -2.14
N LEU A 63 14.45 -17.20 -1.29
CA LEU A 63 13.42 -17.63 -0.34
C LEU A 63 13.08 -16.56 0.68
N LEU A 64 14.10 -15.83 1.19
CA LEU A 64 13.89 -14.71 2.10
C LEU A 64 13.07 -13.60 1.43
N GLN A 65 13.45 -13.17 0.23
CA GLN A 65 12.72 -12.14 -0.50
C GLN A 65 11.27 -12.54 -0.75
N GLN A 66 11.02 -13.79 -1.08
CA GLN A 66 9.66 -14.31 -1.23
C GLN A 66 8.89 -14.27 0.10
N ALA A 67 9.52 -14.72 1.20
CA ALA A 67 8.93 -14.66 2.53
C ALA A 67 8.60 -13.23 2.95
N LEU A 68 9.51 -12.29 2.72
CA LEU A 68 9.30 -10.87 3.04
C LEU A 68 8.12 -10.29 2.25
N ARG A 69 8.03 -10.56 0.94
CA ARG A 69 6.88 -10.14 0.13
C ARG A 69 5.56 -10.67 0.69
N MET A 70 5.54 -11.93 1.13
CA MET A 70 4.35 -12.54 1.72
C MET A 70 3.95 -11.89 3.05
N LEU A 71 4.93 -11.53 3.90
CA LEU A 71 4.70 -10.86 5.19
C LEU A 71 4.44 -9.36 5.04
N ASP A 72 4.92 -8.74 3.97
CA ASP A 72 4.65 -7.33 3.65
C ASP A 72 3.24 -7.10 3.13
N ALA A 73 2.61 -8.14 2.59
CA ALA A 73 1.26 -8.09 2.04
C ALA A 73 0.21 -8.18 3.15
N PRO A 74 -0.54 -7.09 3.46
CA PRO A 74 -1.48 -7.07 4.58
C PRO A 74 -2.63 -8.07 4.43
N GLU A 75 -2.97 -8.49 3.21
CA GLU A 75 -3.96 -9.53 2.93
C GLU A 75 -3.62 -10.88 3.57
N ASN A 76 -2.33 -11.13 3.80
CA ASN A 76 -1.86 -12.39 4.40
C ASN A 76 -1.82 -12.35 5.93
N TRP A 77 -2.09 -11.20 6.56
CA TRP A 77 -1.91 -11.05 8.01
C TRP A 77 -2.92 -11.81 8.85
N SER A 78 -4.12 -12.06 8.32
CA SER A 78 -5.13 -12.88 8.98
C SER A 78 -4.74 -14.36 9.04
N ASP A 79 -4.04 -14.86 8.01
CA ASP A 79 -3.62 -16.25 7.90
C ASP A 79 -2.33 -16.51 8.69
N ALA A 80 -1.52 -15.47 8.84
CA ALA A 80 -0.23 -15.50 9.51
C ALA A 80 -0.37 -15.20 11.02
N GLU A 81 -1.00 -16.09 11.80
CA GLU A 81 -1.26 -15.87 13.22
C GLU A 81 -0.34 -16.66 14.17
N GLY A 82 0.26 -15.99 15.12
CA GLY A 82 1.01 -16.59 16.23
C GLY A 82 2.09 -17.57 15.77
N GLY A 83 2.10 -18.78 16.33
CA GLY A 83 3.03 -19.85 15.91
C GLY A 83 2.80 -20.36 14.50
N ALA A 84 1.60 -20.22 13.97
CA ALA A 84 1.21 -20.66 12.63
C ALA A 84 1.85 -19.83 11.49
N VAL A 85 2.42 -18.65 11.77
CA VAL A 85 3.13 -17.83 10.76
C VAL A 85 4.23 -18.62 10.07
N ILE A 86 4.99 -19.39 10.84
CA ILE A 86 6.14 -20.12 10.32
C ILE A 86 5.69 -21.32 9.51
N ASP A 87 4.70 -22.06 10.01
CA ASP A 87 4.09 -23.19 9.32
C ASP A 87 3.46 -22.75 7.99
N TRP A 88 2.75 -21.62 8.01
CA TRP A 88 2.17 -21.01 6.83
C TRP A 88 3.23 -20.60 5.80
N LEU A 89 4.32 -19.91 6.23
CA LEU A 89 5.44 -19.55 5.35
C LEU A 89 6.13 -20.79 4.78
N ALA A 90 6.42 -21.77 5.63
CA ALA A 90 7.08 -23.03 5.25
C ALA A 90 6.27 -23.77 4.19
N GLY A 91 4.96 -23.90 4.39
CA GLY A 91 4.06 -24.54 3.42
C GLY A 91 4.01 -23.80 2.07
N ARG A 92 3.97 -22.45 2.10
CA ARG A 92 3.95 -21.64 0.88
C ARG A 92 5.28 -21.63 0.12
N LEU A 93 6.40 -21.70 0.84
CA LEU A 93 7.74 -21.69 0.27
C LEU A 93 8.23 -23.10 -0.11
N GLY A 94 7.52 -24.14 0.30
CA GLY A 94 7.92 -25.54 0.06
C GLY A 94 9.17 -25.95 0.84
N VAL A 95 9.41 -25.37 2.03
CA VAL A 95 10.58 -25.64 2.88
C VAL A 95 10.16 -25.98 4.30
N SER A 96 11.10 -26.48 5.14
CA SER A 96 10.81 -26.76 6.55
C SER A 96 10.82 -25.49 7.40
N ASP A 97 10.06 -25.48 8.51
CA ASP A 97 10.04 -24.43 9.54
C ASP A 97 11.43 -24.06 10.03
N ARG A 98 12.25 -25.06 10.27
CA ARG A 98 13.64 -24.88 10.69
C ARG A 98 14.43 -24.06 9.66
N HIS A 99 14.18 -24.31 8.37
CA HIS A 99 14.84 -23.59 7.28
C HIS A 99 14.40 -22.13 7.23
N VAL A 100 13.08 -21.86 7.35
CA VAL A 100 12.54 -20.49 7.43
C VAL A 100 13.16 -19.73 8.60
N ARG A 101 13.18 -20.32 9.81
CA ARG A 101 13.78 -19.69 11.01
C ARG A 101 15.26 -19.39 10.80
N ARG A 102 16.00 -20.35 10.22
CA ARG A 102 17.43 -20.19 9.96
C ARG A 102 17.72 -19.05 8.98
N ILE A 103 16.97 -18.97 7.87
CA ILE A 103 17.13 -17.89 6.88
C ILE A 103 16.91 -16.53 7.55
N PHE A 104 15.80 -16.34 8.25
CA PHE A 104 15.51 -15.07 8.93
C PHE A 104 16.56 -14.70 9.98
N SER A 105 17.00 -15.67 10.79
CA SER A 105 18.03 -15.45 11.80
C SER A 105 19.38 -15.11 11.19
N THR A 106 19.79 -15.81 10.12
CA THR A 106 21.08 -15.60 9.48
C THR A 106 21.12 -14.29 8.70
N GLU A 107 20.10 -14.01 7.90
CA GLU A 107 20.09 -12.87 6.97
C GLU A 107 19.63 -11.57 7.65
N LEU A 108 18.69 -11.65 8.61
CA LEU A 108 18.07 -10.46 9.20
C LEU A 108 18.35 -10.30 10.70
N GLY A 109 18.81 -11.33 11.39
CA GLY A 109 19.02 -11.34 12.83
C GLY A 109 17.71 -11.29 13.65
N ILE A 110 16.54 -11.49 13.02
CA ILE A 110 15.23 -11.47 13.65
C ILE A 110 14.39 -12.68 13.23
N SER A 111 13.32 -12.96 13.97
CA SER A 111 12.38 -14.02 13.60
C SER A 111 11.32 -13.54 12.60
N PRO A 112 10.66 -14.45 11.83
CA PRO A 112 9.53 -14.10 10.97
C PRO A 112 8.40 -13.41 11.72
N LEU A 113 8.14 -13.83 12.96
CA LEU A 113 7.10 -13.24 13.81
C LEU A 113 7.43 -11.80 14.22
N GLN A 114 8.69 -11.53 14.58
CA GLN A 114 9.14 -10.16 14.89
C GLN A 114 9.03 -9.26 13.66
N TYR A 115 9.40 -9.76 12.49
CA TYR A 115 9.23 -9.05 11.25
C TYR A 115 7.76 -8.68 10.99
N LEU A 116 6.85 -9.66 11.05
CA LEU A 116 5.41 -9.44 10.86
C LEU A 116 4.85 -8.45 11.89
N GLN A 117 5.26 -8.56 13.16
CA GLN A 117 4.82 -7.63 14.20
C GLN A 117 5.26 -6.19 13.89
N THR A 118 6.48 -5.99 13.43
CA THR A 118 6.96 -4.69 12.96
C THR A 118 6.10 -4.16 11.82
N ARG A 119 5.78 -4.98 10.81
CA ARG A 119 4.92 -4.55 9.68
C ARG A 119 3.53 -4.12 10.14
N ARG A 120 2.90 -4.90 11.03
CA ARG A 120 1.61 -4.56 11.64
C ARG A 120 1.66 -3.25 12.43
N LEU A 121 2.70 -3.05 13.22
CA LEU A 121 2.87 -1.83 14.02
C LEU A 121 3.15 -0.60 13.14
N LEU A 122 3.89 -0.75 12.04
CA LEU A 122 4.12 0.32 11.08
C LEU A 122 2.83 0.72 10.35
N ALA A 123 2.01 -0.25 9.96
CA ALA A 123 0.69 0.03 9.38
C ALA A 123 -0.23 0.73 10.40
N ALA A 124 -0.25 0.28 11.64
CA ALA A 124 -1.00 0.94 12.70
C ALA A 124 -0.52 2.38 12.95
N LYS A 125 0.79 2.60 12.97
CA LYS A 125 1.38 3.94 13.08
C LYS A 125 0.89 4.83 11.94
N GLN A 126 0.90 4.33 10.70
CA GLN A 126 0.41 5.05 9.54
C GLN A 126 -1.07 5.46 9.70
N LEU A 127 -1.92 4.51 10.10
CA LEU A 127 -3.33 4.79 10.33
C LEU A 127 -3.56 5.80 11.48
N LEU A 128 -2.76 5.73 12.55
CA LEU A 128 -2.83 6.68 13.67
C LEU A 128 -2.49 8.11 13.26
N THR A 129 -1.53 8.30 12.34
CA THR A 129 -1.09 9.62 11.90
C THR A 129 -1.91 10.17 10.73
N ASP A 130 -2.44 9.31 9.87
CA ASP A 130 -3.06 9.70 8.61
C ASP A 130 -4.58 9.66 8.63
N THR A 131 -5.18 9.12 9.71
CA THR A 131 -6.63 8.97 9.82
C THR A 131 -7.16 9.41 11.17
N THR A 132 -8.47 9.65 11.22
CA THR A 132 -9.21 9.87 12.48
C THR A 132 -9.91 8.62 12.98
N LEU A 133 -9.64 7.44 12.39
CA LEU A 133 -10.26 6.17 12.75
C LEU A 133 -10.12 5.86 14.25
N PRO A 134 -11.12 5.28 14.90
CA PRO A 134 -11.00 4.81 16.28
C PRO A 134 -9.82 3.84 16.45
N ILE A 135 -9.13 3.92 17.59
CA ILE A 135 -7.99 3.03 17.90
C ILE A 135 -8.39 1.56 17.81
N THR A 136 -9.65 1.23 18.14
CA THR A 136 -10.21 -0.12 18.01
C THR A 136 -10.21 -0.61 16.58
N GLN A 137 -10.62 0.22 15.63
CA GLN A 137 -10.61 -0.11 14.20
C GLN A 137 -9.18 -0.21 13.66
N ILE A 138 -8.30 0.70 14.07
CA ILE A 138 -6.88 0.65 13.69
C ILE A 138 -6.22 -0.65 14.16
N ALA A 139 -6.47 -1.09 15.39
CA ALA A 139 -5.93 -2.33 15.90
C ALA A 139 -6.34 -3.52 15.04
N LEU A 140 -7.63 -3.66 14.76
CA LEU A 140 -8.17 -4.76 13.94
C LEU A 140 -7.66 -4.69 12.50
N ALA A 141 -7.73 -3.51 11.86
CA ALA A 141 -7.26 -3.31 10.49
C ALA A 141 -5.77 -3.61 10.35
N SER A 142 -4.97 -3.37 11.39
CA SER A 142 -3.53 -3.68 11.40
C SER A 142 -3.22 -5.15 11.77
N GLY A 143 -4.21 -6.02 11.78
CA GLY A 143 -4.04 -7.46 11.99
C GLY A 143 -3.90 -7.90 13.45
N PHE A 144 -4.23 -7.05 14.42
CA PHE A 144 -4.26 -7.44 15.82
C PHE A 144 -5.64 -8.01 16.20
N ARG A 145 -5.65 -9.11 16.95
CA ARG A 145 -6.89 -9.76 17.42
C ARG A 145 -7.65 -8.98 18.49
N SER A 146 -6.95 -8.12 19.23
CA SER A 146 -7.54 -7.35 20.30
C SER A 146 -6.85 -6.01 20.50
N VAL A 147 -7.62 -5.02 20.94
CA VAL A 147 -7.11 -3.70 21.30
C VAL A 147 -6.10 -3.78 22.45
N ARG A 148 -6.31 -4.70 23.39
CA ARG A 148 -5.38 -4.92 24.53
C ARG A 148 -4.02 -5.41 24.02
N GLY A 149 -4.01 -6.41 23.13
CA GLY A 149 -2.78 -6.93 22.52
C GLY A 149 -2.07 -5.86 21.67
N PHE A 150 -2.83 -5.11 20.90
CA PHE A 150 -2.30 -3.97 20.14
C PHE A 150 -1.63 -2.93 21.04
N ASN A 151 -2.33 -2.44 22.08
CA ASN A 151 -1.78 -1.42 22.98
C ASN A 151 -0.52 -1.90 23.69
N ALA A 152 -0.49 -3.16 24.15
CA ALA A 152 0.68 -3.76 24.76
C ALA A 152 1.87 -3.84 23.80
N ALA A 153 1.67 -4.36 22.59
CA ALA A 153 2.70 -4.47 21.57
C ALA A 153 3.20 -3.08 21.13
N PHE A 154 2.30 -2.13 20.94
CA PHE A 154 2.64 -0.76 20.53
C PHE A 154 3.47 -0.04 21.61
N GLN A 155 3.04 -0.13 22.88
CA GLN A 155 3.76 0.47 23.99
C GLN A 155 5.10 -0.20 24.25
N GLN A 156 5.18 -1.52 24.15
CA GLN A 156 6.44 -2.26 24.29
C GLN A 156 7.44 -1.86 23.20
N HIS A 157 6.96 -1.63 21.98
CA HIS A 157 7.82 -1.41 20.83
C HIS A 157 8.26 0.05 20.66
N TYR A 158 7.35 0.99 20.91
CA TYR A 158 7.62 2.43 20.70
C TYR A 158 7.77 3.23 21.98
N SER A 159 7.57 2.62 23.15
CA SER A 159 7.52 3.29 24.47
C SER A 159 6.51 4.43 24.55
N LEU A 160 5.49 4.40 23.67
CA LEU A 160 4.42 5.39 23.55
C LEU A 160 3.07 4.68 23.50
N LYS A 161 2.03 5.36 24.01
CA LYS A 161 0.65 4.89 23.79
C LYS A 161 0.16 5.33 22.40
N PRO A 162 -0.69 4.53 21.73
CA PRO A 162 -1.28 4.92 20.44
C PRO A 162 -1.95 6.30 20.45
N SER A 163 -2.63 6.64 21.58
CA SER A 163 -3.29 7.92 21.76
C SER A 163 -2.33 9.12 21.85
N GLN A 164 -1.12 8.91 22.34
CA GLN A 164 -0.09 9.96 22.40
C GLN A 164 0.45 10.27 21.00
N LEU A 165 0.73 9.22 20.21
CA LEU A 165 1.17 9.39 18.84
C LEU A 165 0.14 10.13 17.99
N ARG A 166 -1.17 9.86 18.19
CA ARG A 166 -2.24 10.57 17.51
C ARG A 166 -2.25 12.07 17.82
N LYS A 167 -2.03 12.47 19.08
CA LYS A 167 -1.98 13.89 19.47
C LYS A 167 -0.83 14.62 18.80
N GLU A 168 0.37 14.01 18.78
CA GLU A 168 1.54 14.56 18.09
C GLU A 168 1.31 14.73 16.58
N GLY A 169 0.59 13.82 15.94
CA GLY A 169 0.24 13.89 14.51
C GLY A 169 -0.88 14.90 14.21
N SER A 170 -1.80 15.14 15.17
CA SER A 170 -2.94 16.07 15.00
C SER A 170 -2.53 17.52 15.08
N GLU A 171 -1.49 17.86 15.81
CA GLU A 171 -0.95 19.24 15.89
C GLU A 171 -0.39 19.73 14.54
N SER A 172 -0.06 18.80 13.62
CA SER A 172 0.37 19.13 12.26
C SER A 172 -0.78 19.28 11.27
N ALA A 173 -2.02 19.03 11.68
CA ALA A 173 -3.24 18.99 10.83
C ALA A 173 -4.26 20.04 11.27
N THR A 174 -3.86 21.29 11.33
CA THR A 174 -4.81 22.41 11.48
C THR A 174 -5.47 22.70 10.13
N GLY A 175 -6.73 22.28 9.99
CA GLY A 175 -7.57 22.62 8.85
C GLY A 175 -8.70 21.62 8.61
N ASP A 176 -9.92 22.08 8.88
CA ASP A 176 -11.23 21.54 8.53
C ASP A 176 -11.78 20.32 9.29
N ALA A 177 -12.70 20.64 10.19
CA ALA A 177 -13.46 19.75 11.05
C ALA A 177 -14.67 19.09 10.36
N VAL A 178 -14.63 18.73 9.08
CA VAL A 178 -15.77 18.11 8.39
C VAL A 178 -15.35 17.02 7.42
N GLN A 179 -14.69 15.95 7.89
CA GLN A 179 -14.75 14.65 7.20
C GLN A 179 -14.03 13.58 8.05
N SER A 180 -14.80 12.80 8.77
CA SER A 180 -14.31 11.80 9.74
C SER A 180 -13.54 10.61 9.16
N HIS A 181 -13.33 10.52 7.83
CA HIS A 181 -12.73 9.35 7.18
C HIS A 181 -11.77 9.66 6.02
N VAL A 182 -11.21 10.87 5.96
CA VAL A 182 -10.21 11.20 4.93
C VAL A 182 -8.82 10.70 5.36
N ILE A 183 -8.23 9.83 4.54
CA ILE A 183 -6.89 9.28 4.73
C ILE A 183 -5.92 10.06 3.87
N ARG A 184 -4.81 10.52 4.45
CA ARG A 184 -3.81 11.34 3.76
C ARG A 184 -2.62 10.47 3.37
N LEU A 185 -2.37 10.30 2.07
CA LEU A 185 -1.27 9.49 1.54
C LEU A 185 -0.24 10.41 0.88
N GLY A 186 0.84 10.72 1.59
CA GLY A 186 1.91 11.57 1.08
C GLY A 186 2.76 10.87 0.02
N TRP A 187 3.32 11.67 -0.90
CA TRP A 187 4.37 11.26 -1.83
C TRP A 187 5.57 12.21 -1.73
N ARG A 188 6.67 11.86 -2.42
CA ARG A 188 7.80 12.76 -2.61
C ARG A 188 7.69 13.47 -3.97
N PRO A 189 7.84 14.79 -4.00
CA PRO A 189 8.00 15.48 -5.27
C PRO A 189 9.35 15.13 -5.95
N PRO A 190 9.44 15.25 -7.29
CA PRO A 190 8.38 15.70 -8.19
C PRO A 190 7.31 14.63 -8.47
N TYR A 191 6.14 15.07 -8.99
CA TYR A 191 5.06 14.17 -9.35
C TYR A 191 4.22 14.78 -10.49
N ASP A 192 4.24 14.15 -11.66
CA ASP A 192 3.41 14.57 -12.81
C ASP A 192 1.99 14.00 -12.64
N VAL A 193 1.13 14.79 -12.00
CA VAL A 193 -0.27 14.44 -11.73
C VAL A 193 -1.07 14.31 -13.03
N GLN A 194 -0.79 15.16 -14.01
CA GLN A 194 -1.53 15.16 -15.27
C GLN A 194 -1.23 13.92 -16.10
N ALA A 195 0.03 13.49 -16.15
CA ALA A 195 0.42 12.28 -16.87
C ALA A 195 -0.24 11.03 -16.29
N ILE A 196 -0.23 10.86 -14.96
CA ILE A 196 -0.81 9.66 -14.32
C ILE A 196 -2.34 9.63 -14.44
N LEU A 197 -3.02 10.75 -14.20
CA LEU A 197 -4.48 10.81 -14.34
C LEU A 197 -4.91 10.72 -15.81
N GLY A 198 -4.15 11.30 -16.74
CA GLY A 198 -4.37 11.13 -18.17
C GLY A 198 -4.24 9.68 -18.61
N PHE A 199 -3.20 8.98 -18.14
CA PHE A 199 -3.02 7.54 -18.41
C PHE A 199 -4.19 6.71 -17.89
N LEU A 200 -4.62 6.93 -16.64
CA LEU A 200 -5.74 6.22 -16.02
C LEU A 200 -7.05 6.56 -16.73
N GLY A 201 -7.29 7.83 -17.06
CA GLY A 201 -8.52 8.29 -17.69
C GLY A 201 -8.72 7.73 -19.09
N THR A 202 -7.67 7.66 -19.92
CA THR A 202 -7.77 7.07 -21.27
C THR A 202 -8.13 5.59 -21.24
N ARG A 203 -7.88 4.89 -20.12
CA ARG A 203 -8.12 3.45 -19.94
C ARG A 203 -9.31 3.13 -19.03
N ALA A 204 -9.97 4.14 -18.49
CA ALA A 204 -11.06 3.96 -17.53
C ALA A 204 -12.26 3.22 -18.13
N ILE A 205 -12.80 2.25 -17.40
CA ILE A 205 -14.05 1.56 -17.69
C ILE A 205 -15.16 2.31 -16.93
N GLY A 206 -16.05 3.00 -17.65
CA GLY A 206 -16.97 4.00 -17.09
C GLY A 206 -17.90 3.50 -15.99
N SER A 207 -18.27 2.20 -15.96
CA SER A 207 -19.08 1.62 -14.88
C SER A 207 -18.29 1.26 -13.61
N LEU A 208 -16.96 1.27 -13.70
CA LEU A 208 -16.04 0.92 -12.61
C LEU A 208 -15.21 2.12 -12.14
N GLU A 209 -14.86 3.01 -13.07
CA GLU A 209 -13.86 4.05 -12.87
C GLU A 209 -14.31 5.37 -13.47
N HIS A 210 -14.06 6.45 -12.75
CA HIS A 210 -14.23 7.81 -13.24
C HIS A 210 -12.99 8.64 -12.86
N VAL A 211 -12.34 9.24 -13.85
CA VAL A 211 -11.13 10.05 -13.67
C VAL A 211 -11.41 11.49 -14.08
N GLU A 212 -11.11 12.42 -13.20
CA GLU A 212 -11.22 13.87 -13.41
C GLU A 212 -9.82 14.49 -13.33
N ALA A 213 -9.12 14.56 -14.46
CA ALA A 213 -7.76 15.10 -14.51
C ALA A 213 -7.73 16.64 -14.41
N ALA A 214 -8.76 17.31 -14.90
CA ALA A 214 -8.90 18.78 -14.86
C ALA A 214 -10.34 19.19 -14.52
N PRO A 215 -10.78 19.03 -13.24
CA PRO A 215 -12.13 19.38 -12.85
C PRO A 215 -12.34 20.90 -12.91
N ALA A 216 -13.56 21.33 -13.24
CA ALA A 216 -13.94 22.75 -13.21
C ALA A 216 -13.91 23.35 -11.79
N LYS A 217 -14.10 22.53 -10.77
CA LYS A 217 -14.02 22.89 -9.35
C LYS A 217 -13.46 21.70 -8.56
N GLY A 218 -12.70 22.00 -7.52
CA GLY A 218 -12.12 21.00 -6.61
C GLY A 218 -10.77 20.45 -7.11
N LEU A 219 -10.35 19.36 -6.50
CA LEU A 219 -9.08 18.71 -6.78
C LEU A 219 -9.24 17.63 -7.86
N PRO A 220 -8.25 17.46 -8.76
CA PRO A 220 -8.24 16.36 -9.70
C PRO A 220 -8.17 15.02 -8.96
N GLY A 221 -8.62 13.94 -9.61
CA GLY A 221 -8.60 12.65 -8.95
C GLY A 221 -9.30 11.54 -9.70
N MET A 222 -9.59 10.47 -8.97
CA MET A 222 -10.20 9.26 -9.49
C MET A 222 -11.14 8.64 -8.46
N ARG A 223 -12.27 8.13 -8.95
CA ARG A 223 -13.21 7.28 -8.20
C ARG A 223 -13.22 5.90 -8.81
N ARG A 224 -13.41 4.89 -7.97
CA ARG A 224 -13.42 3.52 -8.45
C ARG A 224 -14.16 2.58 -7.52
N THR A 225 -14.84 1.58 -8.11
CA THR A 225 -15.34 0.39 -7.41
C THR A 225 -14.28 -0.71 -7.42
N LEU A 226 -14.22 -1.53 -6.37
CA LEU A 226 -13.31 -2.66 -6.33
C LEU A 226 -13.78 -3.78 -5.41
N ARG A 227 -13.22 -4.97 -5.64
CA ARG A 227 -13.29 -6.15 -4.78
C ARG A 227 -11.90 -6.41 -4.19
N MET A 228 -11.84 -6.70 -2.90
CA MET A 228 -10.63 -7.02 -2.16
C MET A 228 -10.73 -8.43 -1.59
N GLY A 229 -9.85 -9.33 -2.03
CA GLY A 229 -9.88 -10.75 -1.69
C GLY A 229 -10.87 -11.56 -2.52
N ASP A 230 -10.92 -12.88 -2.24
CA ASP A 230 -11.71 -13.85 -2.97
C ASP A 230 -12.76 -14.54 -2.10
N GLY A 231 -13.80 -15.09 -2.75
CA GLY A 231 -14.85 -15.89 -2.10
C GLY A 231 -15.75 -15.08 -1.16
N PRO A 232 -16.42 -15.76 -0.20
CA PRO A 232 -17.46 -15.16 0.64
C PRO A 232 -16.96 -14.08 1.62
N LYS A 233 -15.66 -14.02 1.86
CA LYS A 233 -15.03 -13.02 2.74
C LYS A 233 -14.49 -11.81 1.98
N ALA A 234 -14.67 -11.76 0.67
CA ALA A 234 -14.22 -10.62 -0.13
C ALA A 234 -14.95 -9.33 0.30
N ALA A 235 -14.21 -8.28 0.55
CA ALA A 235 -14.76 -6.96 0.78
C ALA A 235 -15.00 -6.26 -0.56
N THR A 236 -16.19 -5.70 -0.75
CA THR A 236 -16.54 -4.93 -1.95
C THR A 236 -16.91 -3.51 -1.56
N GLY A 237 -16.51 -2.55 -2.37
CA GLY A 237 -16.77 -1.15 -2.05
C GLY A 237 -16.25 -0.23 -3.14
N TRP A 238 -16.09 1.03 -2.75
CA TRP A 238 -15.57 2.08 -3.61
C TRP A 238 -14.55 2.94 -2.86
N PHE A 239 -13.70 3.62 -3.62
CA PHE A 239 -12.86 4.69 -3.12
C PHE A 239 -12.95 5.94 -4.02
N ASP A 240 -12.67 7.10 -3.42
CA ASP A 240 -12.44 8.39 -4.08
C ASP A 240 -11.07 8.91 -3.66
N VAL A 241 -10.20 9.16 -4.61
CA VAL A 241 -8.87 9.74 -4.41
C VAL A 241 -8.84 11.12 -5.03
N ARG A 242 -8.45 12.13 -4.25
CA ARG A 242 -8.22 13.50 -4.72
C ARG A 242 -6.76 13.87 -4.53
N VAL A 243 -6.19 14.55 -5.50
CA VAL A 243 -4.78 14.92 -5.55
C VAL A 243 -4.61 16.34 -5.03
N ASP A 244 -4.05 16.48 -3.83
CA ASP A 244 -3.65 17.77 -3.24
C ASP A 244 -2.15 17.98 -3.54
N GLU A 245 -1.90 18.55 -4.72
CA GLU A 245 -0.55 18.74 -5.24
C GLU A 245 0.24 19.73 -4.39
N ALA A 246 -0.41 20.79 -3.90
CA ALA A 246 0.23 21.79 -3.04
C ALA A 246 0.75 21.20 -1.73
N ALA A 247 0.07 20.19 -1.19
CA ALA A 247 0.48 19.49 0.03
C ALA A 247 1.21 18.16 -0.24
N SER A 248 1.49 17.83 -1.51
CA SER A 248 2.15 16.59 -1.94
C SER A 248 1.51 15.33 -1.35
N ARG A 249 0.18 15.21 -1.47
CA ARG A 249 -0.59 14.11 -0.90
C ARG A 249 -1.83 13.75 -1.71
N LEU A 250 -2.23 12.48 -1.63
CA LEU A 250 -3.58 12.03 -1.99
C LEU A 250 -4.50 12.11 -0.76
N LEU A 251 -5.73 12.53 -1.00
CA LEU A 251 -6.83 12.47 -0.05
C LEU A 251 -7.72 11.30 -0.47
N LEU A 252 -7.72 10.24 0.34
CA LEU A 252 -8.48 9.01 0.08
C LEU A 252 -9.72 8.98 0.97
N VAL A 253 -10.88 8.80 0.36
CA VAL A 253 -12.15 8.45 1.01
C VAL A 253 -12.58 7.07 0.51
N THR A 254 -13.15 6.25 1.38
CA THR A 254 -13.59 4.90 1.02
C THR A 254 -14.93 4.57 1.68
N SER A 255 -15.65 3.61 1.09
CA SER A 255 -16.84 3.04 1.72
C SER A 255 -16.49 2.29 3.01
N ASP A 256 -17.41 2.29 3.98
CA ASP A 256 -17.21 1.62 5.27
C ASP A 256 -16.95 0.11 5.13
N SER A 257 -17.48 -0.50 4.06
CA SER A 257 -17.26 -1.91 3.74
C SER A 257 -15.80 -2.29 3.48
N LEU A 258 -14.94 -1.32 3.11
CA LEU A 258 -13.52 -1.53 2.89
C LEU A 258 -12.64 -1.23 4.12
N LEU A 259 -13.20 -0.69 5.20
CA LEU A 259 -12.44 -0.40 6.43
C LEU A 259 -11.73 -1.63 7.02
N PRO A 260 -12.33 -2.83 7.03
CA PRO A 260 -11.63 -4.03 7.54
C PRO A 260 -10.36 -4.39 6.77
N VAL A 261 -10.28 -4.02 5.49
CA VAL A 261 -9.14 -4.30 4.59
C VAL A 261 -8.34 -3.04 4.25
N LEU A 262 -8.47 -2.00 5.05
CA LEU A 262 -7.90 -0.67 4.78
C LEU A 262 -6.37 -0.68 4.56
N PRO A 263 -5.53 -1.41 5.31
CA PRO A 263 -4.10 -1.46 5.03
C PRO A 263 -3.78 -2.04 3.64
N VAL A 264 -4.55 -3.05 3.20
CA VAL A 264 -4.43 -3.62 1.85
C VAL A 264 -4.83 -2.59 0.80
N LEU A 265 -5.94 -1.89 1.01
CA LEU A 265 -6.42 -0.83 0.12
C LEU A 265 -5.39 0.30 0.00
N ILE A 266 -4.85 0.77 1.13
CA ILE A 266 -3.81 1.81 1.14
C ILE A 266 -2.58 1.36 0.37
N ALA A 267 -2.07 0.14 0.62
CA ALA A 267 -0.92 -0.41 -0.08
C ALA A 267 -1.18 -0.48 -1.60
N ARG A 268 -2.37 -0.90 -2.00
CA ARG A 268 -2.79 -0.99 -3.39
C ARG A 268 -2.90 0.37 -4.07
N ILE A 269 -3.50 1.37 -3.40
CA ILE A 269 -3.56 2.74 -3.92
C ILE A 269 -2.17 3.35 -4.01
N ARG A 270 -1.29 3.14 -3.02
CA ARG A 270 0.10 3.59 -3.10
C ARG A 270 0.82 3.01 -4.30
N ALA A 271 0.65 1.71 -4.56
CA ALA A 271 1.23 1.06 -5.74
C ALA A 271 0.57 1.54 -7.04
N MET A 272 -0.75 1.74 -7.06
CA MET A 272 -1.50 2.21 -8.23
C MET A 272 -1.06 3.60 -8.68
N PHE A 273 -0.75 4.48 -7.73
CA PHE A 273 -0.27 5.84 -7.97
C PHE A 273 1.25 5.99 -7.83
N ASP A 274 1.98 4.89 -7.64
CA ASP A 274 3.45 4.87 -7.48
C ASP A 274 3.98 5.90 -6.46
N LEU A 275 3.31 6.00 -5.30
CA LEU A 275 3.60 7.04 -4.31
C LEU A 275 4.94 6.86 -3.61
N ASP A 276 5.51 5.65 -3.64
CA ASP A 276 6.72 5.29 -2.89
C ASP A 276 8.00 5.43 -3.72
N ALA A 277 7.90 5.65 -5.04
CA ALA A 277 9.05 5.80 -5.92
C ALA A 277 9.96 6.96 -5.50
N ASP A 278 11.26 6.74 -5.58
CA ASP A 278 12.29 7.77 -5.36
C ASP A 278 12.67 8.43 -6.68
N LEU A 279 11.87 9.42 -7.09
CA LEU A 279 12.05 10.05 -8.40
C LEU A 279 13.34 10.84 -8.51
N GLN A 280 13.92 11.31 -7.41
CA GLN A 280 15.22 12.00 -7.46
C GLN A 280 16.32 11.06 -8.00
N VAL A 281 16.29 9.80 -7.58
CA VAL A 281 17.23 8.78 -8.07
C VAL A 281 16.90 8.36 -9.49
N ILE A 282 15.62 8.14 -9.77
CA ILE A 282 15.14 7.69 -11.10
C ILE A 282 15.39 8.77 -12.14
N ASP A 283 14.99 10.01 -11.89
CA ASP A 283 15.16 11.14 -12.82
C ASP A 283 16.64 11.44 -13.07
N ALA A 284 17.48 11.38 -12.04
CA ALA A 284 18.93 11.53 -12.21
C ALA A 284 19.55 10.44 -13.11
N ALA A 285 19.06 9.20 -13.00
CA ALA A 285 19.52 8.09 -13.85
C ALA A 285 19.01 8.20 -15.30
N LEU A 286 17.79 8.70 -15.49
CA LEU A 286 17.14 8.81 -16.80
C LEU A 286 17.49 10.11 -17.56
N ALA A 287 17.86 11.16 -16.87
CA ALA A 287 18.14 12.48 -17.45
C ALA A 287 19.05 12.47 -18.69
N PRO A 288 20.12 11.63 -18.78
CA PRO A 288 20.95 11.54 -19.97
C PRO A 288 20.23 11.00 -21.21
N PHE A 289 19.15 10.25 -21.03
CA PHE A 289 18.44 9.54 -22.09
C PHE A 289 17.06 10.09 -22.38
N PHE A 290 16.46 10.77 -21.41
CA PHE A 290 15.08 11.21 -21.47
C PHE A 290 14.91 12.59 -20.83
N SER A 291 14.71 13.61 -21.66
CA SER A 291 14.45 14.99 -21.23
C SER A 291 12.95 15.25 -21.13
N GLY A 292 12.51 15.92 -20.03
CA GLY A 292 11.12 16.34 -19.86
C GLY A 292 10.19 15.28 -19.25
N GLY A 293 10.75 14.24 -18.61
CA GLY A 293 9.99 13.22 -17.88
C GLY A 293 10.03 13.40 -16.36
N GLU A 294 10.37 14.59 -15.87
CA GLU A 294 10.42 14.86 -14.43
C GLU A 294 9.09 14.56 -13.75
N GLY A 295 9.14 13.79 -12.67
CA GLY A 295 7.96 13.46 -11.91
C GLY A 295 7.06 12.36 -12.52
N MET A 296 7.45 11.77 -13.62
CA MET A 296 6.70 10.70 -14.27
C MET A 296 6.66 9.44 -13.38
N ARG A 297 5.46 8.91 -13.15
CA ARG A 297 5.20 7.73 -12.33
C ARG A 297 4.80 6.54 -13.17
N VAL A 298 5.08 5.33 -12.68
CA VAL A 298 4.64 4.09 -13.32
C VAL A 298 3.28 3.68 -12.75
N PRO A 299 2.18 3.79 -13.51
CA PRO A 299 0.86 3.43 -13.01
C PRO A 299 0.78 1.95 -12.68
N GLY A 300 0.35 1.62 -11.46
CA GLY A 300 0.02 0.26 -11.05
C GLY A 300 -1.43 -0.09 -11.36
N ALA A 301 -1.83 -1.30 -10.96
CA ALA A 301 -3.19 -1.81 -11.13
C ALA A 301 -3.90 -1.95 -9.77
N ALA A 302 -5.21 -1.71 -9.77
CA ALA A 302 -6.05 -1.93 -8.59
C ALA A 302 -6.29 -3.42 -8.33
N ASP A 303 -6.30 -4.24 -9.36
CA ASP A 303 -6.49 -5.69 -9.29
C ASP A 303 -5.66 -6.41 -10.36
N GLY A 304 -4.97 -7.50 -9.97
CA GLY A 304 -4.08 -8.24 -10.88
C GLY A 304 -4.83 -9.07 -11.90
N PHE A 305 -5.99 -9.66 -11.54
CA PHE A 305 -6.80 -10.41 -12.47
C PHE A 305 -7.42 -9.49 -13.53
N GLU A 306 -7.97 -8.37 -13.09
CA GLU A 306 -8.48 -7.34 -14.02
C GLU A 306 -7.39 -6.86 -14.98
N LEU A 307 -6.17 -6.61 -14.47
CA LEU A 307 -5.04 -6.21 -15.31
C LEU A 307 -4.73 -7.25 -16.38
N ALA A 308 -4.71 -8.54 -16.02
CA ALA A 308 -4.47 -9.64 -16.95
C ALA A 308 -5.56 -9.72 -18.04
N VAL A 309 -6.84 -9.61 -17.63
CA VAL A 309 -7.97 -9.58 -18.59
C VAL A 309 -7.86 -8.37 -19.52
N ARG A 310 -7.58 -7.18 -18.98
CA ARG A 310 -7.37 -5.96 -19.81
C ARG A 310 -6.22 -6.12 -20.78
N ALA A 311 -5.12 -6.76 -20.38
CA ALA A 311 -3.99 -7.03 -21.25
C ALA A 311 -4.34 -7.98 -22.41
N VAL A 312 -5.12 -9.04 -22.12
CA VAL A 312 -5.61 -9.96 -23.16
C VAL A 312 -6.58 -9.26 -24.13
N LEU A 313 -7.55 -8.52 -23.60
CA LEU A 313 -8.52 -7.78 -24.41
C LEU A 313 -7.85 -6.68 -25.28
N GLY A 314 -6.73 -6.14 -24.82
CA GLY A 314 -5.98 -5.10 -25.53
C GLY A 314 -5.05 -5.59 -26.62
N GLN A 315 -4.94 -6.91 -26.83
CA GLN A 315 -4.05 -7.47 -27.86
C GLN A 315 -4.50 -7.06 -29.28
N GLN A 316 -3.59 -6.46 -30.03
CA GLN A 316 -3.76 -6.10 -31.45
C GLN A 316 -4.94 -5.16 -31.77
N ILE A 317 -5.49 -4.46 -30.78
CA ILE A 317 -6.56 -3.46 -30.98
C ILE A 317 -6.21 -2.13 -30.31
N THR A 318 -6.96 -1.09 -30.65
CA THR A 318 -6.77 0.23 -30.02
C THR A 318 -7.22 0.25 -28.57
N VAL A 319 -6.64 1.15 -27.76
CA VAL A 319 -7.05 1.34 -26.35
C VAL A 319 -8.54 1.65 -26.24
N ALA A 320 -9.10 2.44 -27.16
CA ALA A 320 -10.53 2.76 -27.19
C ALA A 320 -11.40 1.51 -27.42
N ALA A 321 -11.01 0.65 -28.37
CA ALA A 321 -11.71 -0.61 -28.64
C ALA A 321 -11.62 -1.57 -27.43
N ALA A 322 -10.42 -1.73 -26.86
CA ALA A 322 -10.22 -2.56 -25.65
C ALA A 322 -11.09 -2.09 -24.48
N ARG A 323 -11.16 -0.77 -24.25
CA ARG A 323 -12.03 -0.17 -23.24
C ARG A 323 -13.51 -0.47 -23.48
N THR A 324 -13.97 -0.39 -24.72
CA THR A 324 -15.36 -0.70 -25.10
C THR A 324 -15.70 -2.17 -24.81
N ILE A 325 -14.80 -3.08 -25.15
CA ILE A 325 -14.98 -4.51 -24.87
C ILE A 325 -14.99 -4.76 -23.35
N ALA A 326 -14.03 -4.18 -22.62
CA ALA A 326 -13.99 -4.30 -21.16
C ALA A 326 -15.24 -3.72 -20.48
N GLN A 327 -15.81 -2.63 -21.01
CA GLN A 327 -17.08 -2.06 -20.55
C GLN A 327 -18.25 -3.03 -20.74
N ARG A 328 -18.35 -3.68 -21.91
CA ARG A 328 -19.38 -4.71 -22.16
C ARG A 328 -19.21 -5.90 -21.24
N LEU A 329 -17.98 -6.38 -21.07
CA LEU A 329 -17.66 -7.47 -20.15
C LEU A 329 -18.11 -7.13 -18.71
N ALA A 330 -17.77 -5.93 -18.22
CA ALA A 330 -18.15 -5.48 -16.89
C ALA A 330 -19.69 -5.37 -16.72
N HIS A 331 -20.39 -4.91 -17.75
CA HIS A 331 -21.87 -4.85 -17.73
C HIS A 331 -22.52 -6.22 -17.72
N ARG A 332 -21.99 -7.18 -18.47
CA ARG A 332 -22.57 -8.50 -18.61
C ARG A 332 -22.28 -9.41 -17.41
N PHE A 333 -21.05 -9.47 -16.97
CA PHE A 333 -20.56 -10.42 -15.97
C PHE A 333 -20.21 -9.79 -14.61
N GLY A 334 -20.13 -8.46 -14.55
CA GLY A 334 -19.82 -7.74 -13.32
C GLY A 334 -21.01 -7.66 -12.38
N GLU A 335 -20.77 -7.86 -11.09
CA GLU A 335 -21.79 -7.72 -10.07
C GLU A 335 -22.20 -6.25 -9.88
N PRO A 336 -23.48 -5.94 -9.64
CA PRO A 336 -23.92 -4.60 -9.30
C PRO A 336 -23.42 -4.19 -7.92
N ILE A 337 -23.11 -2.90 -7.76
CA ILE A 337 -22.73 -2.30 -6.50
C ILE A 337 -23.38 -0.92 -6.33
N ALA A 338 -23.82 -0.61 -5.11
CA ALA A 338 -24.31 0.71 -4.77
C ALA A 338 -23.13 1.65 -4.44
N THR A 339 -23.13 2.81 -5.07
CA THR A 339 -22.16 3.88 -4.80
C THR A 339 -22.86 5.23 -4.73
N PRO A 340 -22.22 6.28 -4.20
CA PRO A 340 -22.76 7.65 -4.25
C PRO A 340 -22.88 8.22 -5.68
N TRP A 341 -22.28 7.55 -6.67
CA TRP A 341 -22.22 8.02 -8.05
C TRP A 341 -22.96 7.04 -8.98
N PRO A 342 -24.03 7.47 -9.66
CA PRO A 342 -24.83 6.58 -10.52
C PRO A 342 -24.03 5.92 -11.64
N GLU A 343 -23.00 6.58 -12.14
CA GLU A 343 -22.12 6.07 -13.19
C GLU A 343 -21.25 4.89 -12.73
N LEU A 344 -20.91 4.81 -11.45
CA LEU A 344 -20.11 3.72 -10.86
C LEU A 344 -21.05 2.68 -10.25
N SER A 345 -21.46 1.71 -11.04
CA SER A 345 -22.54 0.79 -10.69
C SER A 345 -22.16 -0.70 -10.77
N ARG A 346 -20.92 -1.01 -11.15
CA ARG A 346 -20.46 -2.40 -11.35
C ARG A 346 -19.13 -2.63 -10.63
N LEU A 347 -18.92 -3.91 -10.26
CA LEU A 347 -17.62 -4.48 -9.95
C LEU A 347 -17.06 -5.18 -11.19
N PHE A 348 -15.73 -5.25 -11.32
CA PHE A 348 -15.12 -6.09 -12.35
C PHE A 348 -15.51 -7.55 -12.14
N PRO A 349 -15.78 -8.34 -13.20
CA PRO A 349 -16.11 -9.75 -13.09
C PRO A 349 -15.05 -10.54 -12.33
N THR A 350 -15.47 -11.50 -11.53
CA THR A 350 -14.53 -12.44 -10.90
C THR A 350 -14.01 -13.46 -11.93
N ALA A 351 -12.84 -14.07 -11.64
CA ALA A 351 -12.31 -15.17 -12.46
C ALA A 351 -13.32 -16.30 -12.62
N LYS A 352 -14.08 -16.62 -11.54
CA LYS A 352 -15.12 -17.62 -11.56
C LYS A 352 -16.26 -17.22 -12.51
N ALA A 353 -16.75 -15.99 -12.44
CA ALA A 353 -17.83 -15.53 -13.32
C ALA A 353 -17.47 -15.63 -14.81
N LEU A 354 -16.19 -15.37 -15.15
CA LEU A 354 -15.72 -15.53 -16.53
C LEU A 354 -15.46 -16.99 -16.91
N ALA A 355 -15.04 -17.83 -15.98
CA ALA A 355 -14.83 -19.25 -16.23
C ALA A 355 -16.17 -20.02 -16.43
N ASP A 356 -17.22 -19.58 -15.74
CA ASP A 356 -18.56 -20.17 -15.80
C ASP A 356 -19.38 -19.65 -17.02
N ALA A 357 -18.87 -18.65 -17.76
CA ALA A 357 -19.52 -18.10 -18.95
C ALA A 357 -19.50 -19.13 -20.10
N SER A 358 -20.62 -19.22 -20.83
CA SER A 358 -20.67 -20.05 -22.04
C SER A 358 -20.07 -19.35 -23.25
N GLY A 359 -19.66 -20.12 -24.28
CA GLY A 359 -19.12 -19.56 -25.52
C GLY A 359 -20.12 -18.68 -26.30
N ASP A 360 -21.42 -18.79 -25.97
CA ASP A 360 -22.52 -18.02 -26.58
C ASP A 360 -22.84 -16.74 -25.76
N ASP A 361 -22.20 -16.58 -24.62
CA ASP A 361 -22.31 -15.43 -23.77
C ASP A 361 -21.34 -14.34 -24.22
#